data_1d5304fd583b340cc12e6ed6530ef4fd
#
_entry.id   1d5304fd583b340cc12e6ed6530ef4fd
#
_cell.length_a   1.000
_cell.length_b   1.000
_cell.length_c   1.000
_cell.angle_alpha   90.00
_cell.angle_beta   90.00
_cell.angle_gamma   90.00
#
_symmetry.space_group_name_H-M   'P 1'
#
loop_
_entity.id
_entity.type
_entity.pdbx_description
1 polymer ?
#
loop_
_entity_poly.entity_id
_entity_poly.type
_entity_poly.pdbx_seq_one_letter_code
_entity_poly.pdbx_strand_id
1 'polypeptide(L)'
;VLCSLVALIVILYKMITLTRAVVVPDRLAGDLELVEVHVEEGRLEALQEEFRAGESSLARLCDVAMKHGDRSAAEAQESVQASAKEEVVRMHAGLSVLDVVITVAPLLGLLGTASGLVLIFGNTEDLTSGVNNAKIGSGIARALGTTIAGMVVAVPSVVAHSYFTRKIETMSARLEVLLGILIGACQRRPGPDDADDGLP
;
A
#
# COMPACT_ATOMS: atom_id res chain seq x y z
N VAL A 1 -4.97 -24.16 1.09
CA VAL A 1 -3.49 -24.17 1.04
C VAL A 1 -3.01 -23.08 0.08
N LEU A 2 -3.44 -23.07 -1.19
CA LEU A 2 -2.97 -22.07 -2.18
C LEU A 2 -3.27 -20.62 -1.72
N CYS A 3 -4.52 -20.32 -1.33
CA CYS A 3 -4.90 -18.99 -0.84
C CYS A 3 -4.10 -18.55 0.40
N SER A 4 -3.81 -19.47 1.31
CA SER A 4 -3.00 -19.19 2.50
C SER A 4 -1.55 -18.84 2.13
N LEU A 5 -0.96 -19.56 1.18
CA LEU A 5 0.39 -19.27 0.68
C LEU A 5 0.46 -17.91 0.00
N VAL A 6 -0.49 -17.63 -0.88
CA VAL A 6 -0.57 -16.33 -1.58
C VAL A 6 -0.74 -15.17 -0.60
N ALA A 7 -1.66 -15.29 0.38
CA ALA A 7 -1.83 -14.28 1.42
C ALA A 7 -0.54 -14.03 2.20
N LEU A 8 0.14 -15.10 2.61
CA LEU A 8 1.39 -15.00 3.37
C LEU A 8 2.49 -14.29 2.57
N ILE A 9 2.67 -14.65 1.29
CA ILE A 9 3.65 -14.02 0.40
C ILE A 9 3.35 -12.52 0.27
N VAL A 10 2.10 -12.14 0.02
CA VAL A 10 1.71 -10.74 -0.13
C VAL A 10 1.93 -9.96 1.17
N ILE A 11 1.58 -10.54 2.32
CA ILE A 11 1.79 -9.91 3.63
C ILE A 11 3.27 -9.68 3.88
N LEU A 12 4.12 -10.69 3.67
CA LEU A 12 5.57 -10.57 3.87
C LEU A 12 6.19 -9.55 2.90
N TYR A 13 5.80 -9.59 1.64
CA TYR A 13 6.24 -8.62 0.64
C TYR A 13 5.88 -7.18 1.06
N LYS A 14 4.64 -6.96 1.52
CA LYS A 14 4.19 -5.63 1.98
C LYS A 14 4.87 -5.19 3.28
N MET A 15 5.19 -6.09 4.16
CA MET A 15 5.96 -5.75 5.37
C MET A 15 7.34 -5.18 5.03
N ILE A 16 7.98 -5.69 3.98
CA ILE A 16 9.30 -5.26 3.54
C ILE A 16 9.22 -3.97 2.72
N THR A 17 8.33 -3.91 1.73
CA THR A 17 8.25 -2.80 0.77
C THR A 17 7.57 -1.56 1.33
N LEU A 18 6.61 -1.72 2.24
CA LEU A 18 5.88 -0.60 2.84
C LEU A 18 6.54 -0.16 4.15
N THR A 19 7.85 0.06 4.12
CA THR A 19 8.61 0.54 5.27
C THR A 19 8.82 2.06 5.17
N ARG A 20 8.85 2.77 6.30
CA ARG A 20 9.11 4.22 6.32
C ARG A 20 10.41 4.58 5.59
N ALA A 21 11.44 3.79 5.76
CA ALA A 21 12.72 4.01 5.10
C ALA A 21 12.64 3.98 3.55
N VAL A 22 11.69 3.24 2.99
CA VAL A 22 11.50 3.12 1.53
C VAL A 22 10.58 4.21 0.99
N VAL A 23 9.54 4.59 1.73
CA VAL A 23 8.53 5.55 1.24
C VAL A 23 8.88 6.98 1.64
N VAL A 24 9.11 7.23 2.93
CA VAL A 24 9.41 8.56 3.50
C VAL A 24 10.59 8.40 4.46
N PRO A 25 11.85 8.40 3.98
CA PRO A 25 13.01 8.37 4.85
C PRO A 25 13.00 9.56 5.80
N ASP A 26 13.20 9.30 7.10
CA ASP A 26 13.15 10.34 8.13
C ASP A 26 14.21 11.43 7.93
N ARG A 27 15.36 11.10 7.33
CA ARG A 27 16.40 12.04 6.96
C ARG A 27 15.90 13.04 5.91
N LEU A 28 15.43 12.56 4.76
CA LEU A 28 14.91 13.43 3.69
C LEU A 28 13.68 14.23 4.15
N ALA A 29 12.84 13.66 5.01
CA ALA A 29 11.72 14.39 5.58
C ALA A 29 12.19 15.55 6.47
N GLY A 30 13.24 15.35 7.29
CA GLY A 30 13.86 16.39 8.09
C GLY A 30 14.50 17.50 7.26
N ASP A 31 15.19 17.14 6.19
CA ASP A 31 15.81 18.12 5.27
C ASP A 31 14.74 18.94 4.54
N LEU A 32 13.57 18.35 4.22
CA LEU A 32 12.44 19.07 3.65
C LEU A 32 11.71 19.97 4.64
N GLU A 33 11.62 19.59 5.91
CA GLU A 33 11.06 20.46 6.96
C GLU A 33 11.93 21.72 7.16
N LEU A 34 13.24 21.63 6.84
CA LEU A 34 14.20 22.72 6.89
C LEU A 34 14.53 23.32 5.50
N VAL A 35 13.72 23.03 4.49
CA VAL A 35 14.01 23.43 3.10
C VAL A 35 14.12 24.96 2.95
N GLU A 36 13.38 25.75 3.71
CA GLU A 36 13.48 27.21 3.68
C GLU A 36 14.88 27.68 4.07
N VAL A 37 15.51 27.06 5.08
CA VAL A 37 16.90 27.34 5.48
C VAL A 37 17.87 26.92 4.38
N HIS A 38 17.65 25.77 3.74
CA HIS A 38 18.49 25.30 2.64
C HIS A 38 18.39 26.18 1.39
N VAL A 39 17.22 26.80 1.16
CA VAL A 39 17.03 27.79 0.09
C VAL A 39 17.84 29.06 0.37
N GLU A 40 17.78 29.59 1.61
CA GLU A 40 18.52 30.77 2.02
C GLU A 40 20.06 30.54 1.98
N GLU A 41 20.51 29.34 2.29
CA GLU A 41 21.93 28.97 2.25
C GLU A 41 22.44 28.56 0.85
N GLY A 42 21.58 28.60 -0.18
CA GLY A 42 21.95 28.23 -1.56
C GLY A 42 22.27 26.74 -1.78
N ARG A 43 21.86 25.85 -0.87
CA ARG A 43 22.13 24.41 -0.92
C ARG A 43 21.06 23.59 -1.65
N LEU A 44 20.18 24.26 -2.39
CA LEU A 44 19.09 23.60 -3.09
C LEU A 44 19.56 22.62 -4.17
N GLU A 45 20.67 22.96 -4.85
CA GLU A 45 21.25 22.10 -5.90
C GLU A 45 21.80 20.78 -5.33
N ALA A 46 22.44 20.83 -4.16
CA ALA A 46 22.90 19.62 -3.48
C ALA A 46 21.72 18.73 -3.03
N LEU A 47 20.65 19.34 -2.55
CA LEU A 47 19.43 18.63 -2.19
C LEU A 47 18.76 17.99 -3.42
N GLN A 48 18.76 18.66 -4.56
CA GLN A 48 18.25 18.13 -5.83
C GLN A 48 19.02 16.90 -6.30
N GLU A 49 20.33 16.90 -6.13
CA GLU A 49 21.15 15.74 -6.48
C GLU A 49 20.88 14.54 -5.58
N GLU A 50 20.63 14.78 -4.29
CA GLU A 50 20.20 13.75 -3.32
C GLU A 50 18.80 13.19 -3.68
N PHE A 51 17.86 14.02 -4.11
CA PHE A 51 16.55 13.57 -4.59
C PHE A 51 16.64 12.76 -5.86
N ARG A 52 17.49 13.17 -6.80
CA ARG A 52 17.72 12.45 -8.07
C ARG A 52 18.40 11.10 -7.86
N ALA A 53 19.29 10.99 -6.88
CA ALA A 53 19.97 9.74 -6.52
C ALA A 53 19.11 8.83 -5.64
N GLY A 54 18.05 9.37 -4.99
CA GLY A 54 17.23 8.64 -4.04
C GLY A 54 16.21 7.70 -4.70
N GLU A 55 16.09 6.48 -4.16
CA GLU A 55 15.14 5.46 -4.64
C GLU A 55 13.78 5.53 -3.91
N SER A 56 13.64 6.37 -2.89
CA SER A 56 12.41 6.49 -2.10
C SER A 56 11.28 7.18 -2.89
N SER A 57 10.02 6.91 -2.50
CA SER A 57 8.86 7.59 -3.10
C SER A 57 8.95 9.10 -2.90
N LEU A 58 9.38 9.55 -1.72
CA LEU A 58 9.59 10.97 -1.41
C LEU A 58 10.63 11.60 -2.35
N ALA A 59 11.79 10.95 -2.54
CA ALA A 59 12.86 11.47 -3.41
C ALA A 59 12.37 11.64 -4.86
N ARG A 60 11.67 10.66 -5.41
CA ARG A 60 11.11 10.74 -6.76
C ARG A 60 10.11 11.89 -6.92
N LEU A 61 9.24 12.09 -5.93
CA LEU A 61 8.25 13.16 -5.98
C LEU A 61 8.90 14.54 -5.81
N CYS A 62 9.94 14.65 -4.99
CA CYS A 62 10.72 15.88 -4.84
C CYS A 62 11.49 16.23 -6.13
N ASP A 63 12.06 15.24 -6.82
CA ASP A 63 12.70 15.47 -8.13
C ASP A 63 11.69 15.98 -9.17
N VAL A 64 10.45 15.45 -9.17
CA VAL A 64 9.37 15.97 -10.02
C VAL A 64 9.01 17.41 -9.64
N ALA A 65 8.86 17.71 -8.36
CA ALA A 65 8.53 19.05 -7.89
C ALA A 65 9.59 20.08 -8.30
N MET A 66 10.87 19.73 -8.17
CA MET A 66 11.98 20.61 -8.52
C MET A 66 12.12 20.81 -10.04
N LYS A 67 11.88 19.79 -10.85
CA LYS A 67 11.88 19.90 -12.32
C LYS A 67 10.79 20.83 -12.88
N HIS A 68 9.73 21.02 -12.13
CA HIS A 68 8.62 21.89 -12.50
C HIS A 68 8.60 23.20 -11.69
N GLY A 69 9.61 23.43 -10.87
CA GLY A 69 9.72 24.63 -9.99
C GLY A 69 9.75 25.97 -10.74
N ASP A 70 10.23 25.96 -12.00
CA ASP A 70 10.28 27.14 -12.87
C ASP A 70 8.96 27.45 -13.58
N ARG A 71 7.95 26.59 -13.40
CA ARG A 71 6.62 26.77 -14.00
C ARG A 71 5.67 27.50 -13.05
N SER A 72 4.46 27.82 -13.55
CA SER A 72 3.44 28.38 -12.68
C SER A 72 3.14 27.44 -11.50
N ALA A 73 2.84 28.04 -10.33
CA ALA A 73 2.50 27.29 -9.11
C ALA A 73 1.43 26.22 -9.36
N ALA A 74 0.41 26.54 -10.16
CA ALA A 74 -0.68 25.63 -10.49
C ALA A 74 -0.21 24.43 -11.31
N GLU A 75 0.64 24.63 -12.31
CA GLU A 75 1.19 23.55 -13.15
C GLU A 75 2.14 22.63 -12.39
N ALA A 76 2.99 23.20 -11.52
CA ALA A 76 3.87 22.43 -10.65
C ALA A 76 3.06 21.56 -9.69
N GLN A 77 2.04 22.13 -9.06
CA GLN A 77 1.16 21.41 -8.14
C GLN A 77 0.38 20.28 -8.83
N GLU A 78 -0.14 20.53 -10.04
CA GLU A 78 -0.86 19.51 -10.82
C GLU A 78 0.07 18.33 -11.19
N SER A 79 1.29 18.64 -11.66
CA SER A 79 2.28 17.62 -12.02
C SER A 79 2.69 16.76 -10.82
N VAL A 80 2.91 17.38 -9.68
CA VAL A 80 3.25 16.70 -8.42
C VAL A 80 2.09 15.86 -7.92
N GLN A 81 0.86 16.37 -7.97
CA GLN A 81 -0.33 15.60 -7.59
C GLN A 81 -0.55 14.38 -8.49
N ALA A 82 -0.34 14.51 -9.80
CA ALA A 82 -0.44 13.39 -10.71
C ALA A 82 0.58 12.28 -10.37
N SER A 83 1.83 12.66 -10.14
CA SER A 83 2.89 11.74 -9.74
C SER A 83 2.66 11.13 -8.35
N ALA A 84 2.13 11.90 -7.39
CA ALA A 84 1.78 11.41 -6.07
C ALA A 84 0.66 10.36 -6.13
N LYS A 85 -0.36 10.58 -6.98
CA LYS A 85 -1.42 9.58 -7.21
C LYS A 85 -0.85 8.27 -7.78
N GLU A 86 0.08 8.35 -8.73
CA GLU A 86 0.75 7.17 -9.28
C GLU A 86 1.51 6.40 -8.20
N GLU A 87 2.25 7.09 -7.32
CA GLU A 87 2.94 6.47 -6.19
C GLU A 87 1.96 5.78 -5.21
N VAL A 88 0.83 6.40 -4.90
CA VAL A 88 -0.22 5.81 -4.07
C VAL A 88 -0.78 4.54 -4.71
N VAL A 89 -1.06 4.55 -6.02
CA VAL A 89 -1.49 3.34 -6.76
C VAL A 89 -0.43 2.25 -6.67
N ARG A 90 0.84 2.59 -6.83
CA ARG A 90 1.96 1.66 -6.68
C ARG A 90 2.06 1.09 -5.27
N MET A 91 1.84 1.92 -4.25
CA MET A 91 1.76 1.46 -2.86
C MET A 91 0.58 0.51 -2.60
N HIS A 92 -0.55 0.67 -3.29
CA HIS A 92 -1.70 -0.24 -3.21
C HIS A 92 -1.53 -1.53 -4.01
N ALA A 93 -0.60 -1.58 -4.96
CA ALA A 93 -0.35 -2.77 -5.77
C ALA A 93 -0.13 -4.00 -4.86
N GLY A 94 -0.80 -5.11 -5.17
CA GLY A 94 -0.77 -6.34 -4.37
C GLY A 94 -1.79 -6.40 -3.22
N LEU A 95 -2.33 -5.28 -2.69
CA LEU A 95 -3.44 -5.34 -1.73
C LEU A 95 -4.71 -5.90 -2.37
N SER A 96 -4.92 -5.65 -3.67
CA SER A 96 -6.02 -6.24 -4.43
C SER A 96 -6.02 -7.77 -4.41
N VAL A 97 -4.84 -8.39 -4.37
CA VAL A 97 -4.72 -9.85 -4.23
C VAL A 97 -5.22 -10.30 -2.85
N LEU A 98 -4.92 -9.52 -1.81
CA LEU A 98 -5.42 -9.79 -0.46
C LEU A 98 -6.95 -9.69 -0.40
N ASP A 99 -7.56 -8.71 -1.07
CA ASP A 99 -9.02 -8.57 -1.19
C ASP A 99 -9.67 -9.79 -1.82
N VAL A 100 -9.05 -10.31 -2.89
CA VAL A 100 -9.51 -11.56 -3.51
C VAL A 100 -9.43 -12.73 -2.52
N VAL A 101 -8.34 -12.88 -1.78
CA VAL A 101 -8.19 -13.95 -0.79
C VAL A 101 -9.22 -13.83 0.32
N ILE A 102 -9.47 -12.62 0.83
CA ILE A 102 -10.47 -12.34 1.88
C ILE A 102 -11.86 -12.81 1.46
N THR A 103 -12.21 -12.60 0.20
CA THR A 103 -13.53 -12.96 -0.34
C THR A 103 -13.59 -14.43 -0.74
N VAL A 104 -12.59 -14.93 -1.43
CA VAL A 104 -12.60 -16.26 -2.04
C VAL A 104 -12.33 -17.37 -1.02
N ALA A 105 -11.50 -17.15 0.00
CA ALA A 105 -11.16 -18.21 0.94
C ALA A 105 -12.36 -18.74 1.74
N PRO A 106 -13.28 -17.90 2.30
CA PRO A 106 -14.49 -18.38 2.93
C PRO A 106 -15.46 -19.05 1.96
N LEU A 107 -15.57 -18.54 0.72
CA LEU A 107 -16.43 -19.15 -0.31
C LEU A 107 -15.96 -20.54 -0.71
N LEU A 108 -14.65 -20.75 -0.83
CA LEU A 108 -14.08 -22.07 -1.05
C LEU A 108 -14.31 -22.99 0.15
N GLY A 109 -14.27 -22.48 1.37
CA GLY A 109 -14.63 -23.20 2.58
C GLY A 109 -16.11 -23.67 2.55
N LEU A 110 -17.01 -22.76 2.17
CA LEU A 110 -18.44 -23.08 2.02
C LEU A 110 -18.68 -24.09 0.89
N LEU A 111 -18.01 -23.96 -0.24
CA LEU A 111 -18.05 -24.93 -1.33
C LEU A 111 -17.61 -26.30 -0.85
N GLY A 112 -16.56 -26.36 -0.02
CA GLY A 112 -16.10 -27.61 0.59
C GLY A 112 -17.15 -28.26 1.48
N THR A 113 -17.92 -27.50 2.28
CA THR A 113 -19.03 -28.06 3.08
C THR A 113 -20.15 -28.57 2.19
N ALA A 114 -20.57 -27.81 1.20
CA ALA A 114 -21.60 -28.22 0.26
C ALA A 114 -21.23 -29.52 -0.46
N SER A 115 -20.01 -29.59 -1.00
CA SER A 115 -19.49 -30.80 -1.65
C SER A 115 -19.39 -31.99 -0.70
N GLY A 116 -18.94 -31.74 0.54
CA GLY A 116 -18.84 -32.79 1.56
C GLY A 116 -20.21 -33.37 1.94
N LEU A 117 -21.24 -32.51 2.08
CA LEU A 117 -22.61 -32.96 2.36
C LEU A 117 -23.21 -33.75 1.18
N VAL A 118 -22.97 -33.30 -0.05
CA VAL A 118 -23.43 -34.04 -1.25
C VAL A 118 -22.84 -35.43 -1.29
N LEU A 119 -21.54 -35.59 -0.97
CA LEU A 119 -20.89 -36.89 -0.93
C LEU A 119 -21.47 -37.81 0.16
N ILE A 120 -21.85 -37.26 1.33
CA ILE A 120 -22.40 -38.04 2.44
C ILE A 120 -23.82 -38.51 2.09
N PHE A 121 -24.67 -37.63 1.56
CA PHE A 121 -26.07 -37.94 1.26
C PHE A 121 -26.31 -38.54 -0.14
N GLY A 122 -25.33 -38.40 -1.06
CA GLY A 122 -25.40 -38.98 -2.39
C GLY A 122 -25.21 -40.49 -2.42
N ASN A 123 -24.56 -41.07 -1.41
CA ASN A 123 -24.41 -42.50 -1.26
C ASN A 123 -25.55 -43.12 -0.38
N THR A 124 -26.75 -43.09 -0.91
CA THR A 124 -27.98 -43.50 -0.18
C THR A 124 -28.06 -44.98 0.14
N GLU A 125 -27.34 -45.87 -0.53
CA GLU A 125 -27.33 -47.33 -0.27
C GLU A 125 -26.79 -47.69 1.13
N ASP A 126 -25.97 -46.85 1.72
CA ASP A 126 -25.41 -47.00 3.06
C ASP A 126 -26.30 -46.50 4.20
N LEU A 127 -27.42 -45.79 3.93
CA LEU A 127 -28.27 -45.18 4.96
C LEU A 127 -29.21 -46.15 5.66
N THR A 128 -29.39 -47.37 5.13
CA THR A 128 -30.37 -48.35 5.65
C THR A 128 -29.82 -49.26 6.75
N SER A 129 -28.51 -49.31 6.97
CA SER A 129 -27.89 -50.10 8.03
C SER A 129 -27.51 -49.19 9.21
N GLY A 130 -28.05 -49.49 10.40
CA GLY A 130 -27.89 -48.69 11.64
C GLY A 130 -26.44 -48.45 12.14
N VAL A 131 -25.42 -48.85 11.39
CA VAL A 131 -24.00 -48.64 11.68
C VAL A 131 -23.51 -47.23 11.23
N ASN A 132 -24.38 -46.47 10.56
CA ASN A 132 -23.92 -45.28 9.79
C ASN A 132 -23.99 -43.92 10.49
N ASN A 133 -24.63 -43.79 11.68
CA ASN A 133 -24.71 -42.49 12.35
C ASN A 133 -23.37 -41.88 12.70
N ALA A 134 -22.37 -42.73 13.08
CA ALA A 134 -21.03 -42.24 13.39
C ALA A 134 -20.26 -41.81 12.12
N LYS A 135 -20.46 -42.52 10.99
CA LYS A 135 -19.83 -42.13 9.70
C LYS A 135 -20.46 -40.83 9.17
N ILE A 136 -21.76 -40.66 9.25
CA ILE A 136 -22.48 -39.42 8.88
C ILE A 136 -21.97 -38.26 9.73
N GLY A 137 -21.92 -38.43 11.06
CA GLY A 137 -21.42 -37.41 11.97
C GLY A 137 -19.98 -36.99 11.68
N SER A 138 -19.06 -37.97 11.43
CA SER A 138 -17.69 -37.68 11.07
C SER A 138 -17.55 -36.98 9.72
N GLY A 139 -18.38 -37.33 8.74
CA GLY A 139 -18.42 -36.67 7.44
C GLY A 139 -18.89 -35.22 7.52
N ILE A 140 -19.94 -34.96 8.29
CA ILE A 140 -20.42 -33.59 8.56
C ILE A 140 -19.35 -32.76 9.27
N ALA A 141 -18.70 -33.31 10.30
CA ALA A 141 -17.62 -32.63 11.00
C ALA A 141 -16.46 -32.28 10.07
N ARG A 142 -16.08 -33.18 9.16
CA ARG A 142 -15.05 -32.93 8.15
C ARG A 142 -15.47 -31.84 7.16
N ALA A 143 -16.73 -31.86 6.71
CA ALA A 143 -17.27 -30.83 5.84
C ALA A 143 -17.22 -29.45 6.53
N LEU A 144 -17.71 -29.34 7.75
CA LEU A 144 -17.66 -28.06 8.53
C LEU A 144 -16.22 -27.58 8.75
N GLY A 145 -15.27 -28.49 8.91
CA GLY A 145 -13.83 -28.18 9.01
C GLY A 145 -13.29 -27.40 7.83
N THR A 146 -13.83 -27.57 6.62
CA THR A 146 -13.40 -26.81 5.44
C THR A 146 -13.80 -25.33 5.52
N THR A 147 -14.96 -25.01 6.06
CA THR A 147 -15.37 -23.61 6.30
C THR A 147 -14.49 -22.95 7.35
N ILE A 148 -14.20 -23.65 8.44
CA ILE A 148 -13.29 -23.16 9.48
C ILE A 148 -11.92 -22.86 8.86
N ALA A 149 -11.39 -23.77 8.03
CA ALA A 149 -10.12 -23.56 7.34
C ALA A 149 -10.15 -22.32 6.43
N GLY A 150 -11.25 -22.08 5.72
CA GLY A 150 -11.44 -20.87 4.91
C GLY A 150 -11.40 -19.60 5.75
N MET A 151 -12.07 -19.58 6.90
CA MET A 151 -12.10 -18.44 7.83
C MET A 151 -10.73 -18.18 8.48
N VAL A 152 -9.99 -19.22 8.83
CA VAL A 152 -8.63 -19.12 9.40
C VAL A 152 -7.67 -18.42 8.45
N VAL A 153 -7.89 -18.51 7.14
CA VAL A 153 -7.11 -17.79 6.14
C VAL A 153 -7.63 -16.36 5.95
N ALA A 154 -8.95 -16.18 5.92
CA ALA A 154 -9.56 -14.87 5.64
C ALA A 154 -9.34 -13.86 6.77
N VAL A 155 -9.50 -14.25 8.04
CA VAL A 155 -9.42 -13.32 9.17
C VAL A 155 -8.06 -12.63 9.29
N PRO A 156 -6.90 -13.32 9.27
CA PRO A 156 -5.61 -12.65 9.27
C PRO A 156 -5.39 -11.77 8.02
N SER A 157 -5.94 -12.19 6.87
CA SER A 157 -5.83 -11.42 5.63
C SER A 157 -6.58 -10.08 5.71
N VAL A 158 -7.79 -10.06 6.32
CA VAL A 158 -8.55 -8.82 6.59
C VAL A 158 -7.75 -7.87 7.50
N VAL A 159 -7.19 -8.41 8.59
CA VAL A 159 -6.40 -7.60 9.53
C VAL A 159 -5.18 -7.00 8.84
N ALA A 160 -4.45 -7.80 8.08
CA ALA A 160 -3.27 -7.35 7.34
C ALA A 160 -3.65 -6.30 6.27
N HIS A 161 -4.72 -6.53 5.50
CA HIS A 161 -5.22 -5.58 4.51
C HIS A 161 -5.55 -4.22 5.15
N SER A 162 -6.34 -4.22 6.21
CA SER A 162 -6.72 -3.00 6.93
C SER A 162 -5.49 -2.27 7.50
N TYR A 163 -4.52 -2.99 8.04
CA TYR A 163 -3.28 -2.42 8.54
C TYR A 163 -2.48 -1.72 7.43
N PHE A 164 -2.28 -2.39 6.29
CA PHE A 164 -1.51 -1.83 5.18
C PHE A 164 -2.22 -0.65 4.52
N THR A 165 -3.54 -0.70 4.37
CA THR A 165 -4.34 0.41 3.84
C THR A 165 -4.17 1.66 4.71
N ARG A 166 -4.34 1.54 6.03
CA ARG A 166 -4.08 2.65 6.96
C ARG A 166 -2.66 3.18 6.89
N LYS A 167 -1.69 2.28 6.76
CA LYS A 167 -0.28 2.66 6.66
C LYS A 167 -0.01 3.48 5.38
N ILE A 168 -0.60 3.08 4.25
CA ILE A 168 -0.50 3.82 2.99
C ILE A 168 -1.16 5.20 3.12
N GLU A 169 -2.37 5.29 3.65
CA GLU A 169 -3.07 6.56 3.89
C GLU A 169 -2.23 7.52 4.73
N THR A 170 -1.65 7.04 5.82
CA THR A 170 -0.78 7.85 6.68
C THR A 170 0.48 8.34 5.96
N MET A 171 1.10 7.46 5.15
CA MET A 171 2.30 7.81 4.39
C MET A 171 1.99 8.78 3.25
N SER A 172 0.86 8.60 2.54
CA SER A 172 0.45 9.51 1.46
C SER A 172 0.12 10.91 2.00
N ALA A 173 -0.57 11.00 3.13
CA ALA A 173 -0.84 12.28 3.78
C ALA A 173 0.47 13.01 4.18
N ARG A 174 1.45 12.28 4.70
CA ARG A 174 2.77 12.86 5.03
C ARG A 174 3.52 13.32 3.78
N LEU A 175 3.47 12.55 2.69
CA LEU A 175 4.05 12.95 1.40
C LEU A 175 3.42 14.24 0.87
N GLU A 176 2.10 14.38 0.92
CA GLU A 176 1.39 15.59 0.49
C GLU A 176 1.82 16.83 1.27
N VAL A 177 1.97 16.72 2.58
CA VAL A 177 2.44 17.83 3.43
C VAL A 177 3.86 18.24 3.07
N LEU A 178 4.79 17.27 2.96
CA LEU A 178 6.19 17.57 2.64
C LEU A 178 6.35 18.16 1.24
N LEU A 179 5.59 17.67 0.27
CA LEU A 179 5.58 18.22 -1.09
C LEU A 179 5.00 19.65 -1.13
N GLY A 180 3.98 19.92 -0.32
CA GLY A 180 3.43 21.27 -0.18
C GLY A 180 4.47 22.27 0.35
N ILE A 181 5.27 21.86 1.35
CA ILE A 181 6.37 22.67 1.88
C ILE A 181 7.43 22.92 0.80
N LEU A 182 7.84 21.92 0.06
CA LEU A 182 8.83 22.04 -1.01
C LEU A 182 8.35 22.97 -2.13
N ILE A 183 7.12 22.79 -2.61
CA ILE A 183 6.55 23.66 -3.67
C ILE A 183 6.49 25.11 -3.19
N GLY A 184 6.04 25.34 -1.95
CA GLY A 184 6.01 26.66 -1.36
C GLY A 184 7.38 27.33 -1.25
N ALA A 185 8.42 26.56 -0.91
CA ALA A 185 9.80 27.05 -0.83
C ALA A 185 10.39 27.37 -2.22
N CYS A 186 10.11 26.52 -3.23
CA CYS A 186 10.56 26.79 -4.60
C CYS A 186 9.95 28.05 -5.20
N GLN A 187 8.72 28.39 -4.82
CA GLN A 187 8.01 29.59 -5.31
C GLN A 187 8.48 30.90 -4.65
N ARG A 188 9.05 30.83 -3.45
CA ARG A 188 9.63 32.00 -2.76
C ARG A 188 11.04 32.34 -3.21
N ARG A 189 11.61 31.56 -4.12
CA ARG A 189 12.93 31.85 -4.68
C ARG A 189 12.86 33.20 -5.41
N PRO A 190 13.66 34.24 -5.01
CA PRO A 190 13.71 35.48 -5.75
C PRO A 190 14.14 35.15 -7.18
N GLY A 191 13.36 35.64 -8.15
CA GLY A 191 13.67 35.48 -9.56
C GLY A 191 15.03 36.13 -9.89
N PRO A 192 15.72 35.66 -10.94
CA PRO A 192 16.96 36.29 -11.37
C PRO A 192 16.80 37.79 -11.73
N ASP A 193 15.57 38.26 -11.95
CA ASP A 193 15.25 39.67 -12.27
C ASP A 193 15.17 40.57 -11.03
N ASP A 194 14.99 40.02 -9.81
CA ASP A 194 14.92 40.83 -8.58
C ASP A 194 16.32 41.29 -8.08
N ALA A 195 17.39 40.80 -8.68
CA ALA A 195 18.77 41.15 -8.30
C ALA A 195 19.30 42.43 -8.99
N ASP A 196 18.61 42.95 -10.00
CA ASP A 196 19.13 44.09 -10.81
C ASP A 196 18.49 45.42 -10.47
N ASP A 197 17.48 45.47 -9.57
CA ASP A 197 16.81 46.75 -9.18
C ASP A 197 17.48 47.49 -7.98
N GLY A 198 18.69 47.14 -7.62
CA GLY A 198 19.38 47.62 -6.42
C GLY A 198 20.71 48.34 -6.63
N LEU A 199 20.84 49.23 -7.64
CA LEU A 199 21.98 50.21 -7.64
C LEU A 199 21.54 51.56 -8.16
N PRO A 200 21.63 52.62 -7.32
CA PRO A 200 21.49 53.99 -7.77
C PRO A 200 22.72 54.47 -8.54
#